data_de2cf18c746c07d71af23a1a8f8c9443
#
_entry.id   de2cf18c746c07d71af23a1a8f8c9443
#
_cell.length_a   1.000
_cell.length_b   1.000
_cell.length_c   1.000
_cell.angle_alpha   90.00
_cell.angle_beta   90.00
_cell.angle_gamma   90.00
#
_symmetry.space_group_name_H-M   'P 1'
#
loop_
_entity.id
_entity.type
_entity.pdbx_description
1 polymer ?
#
loop_
_entity_poly.entity_id
_entity_poly.type
_entity_poly.pdbx_seq_one_letter_code
_entity_poly.pdbx_strand_id
1 'polypeptide(L)'
;GVLSDMVYAVAAASFLLLLIVYVFVTPSWREKKRKRGRAICVWLMFAIYVLLILAVTILGKRTGDSAVDMGIFTGSWVMETLVKVAAGTVAFVPLGVLIMILMKGKYQAAKSMGASFALALCVEILQLVLKTGVFDLGNLLFHTIGAGIGIVFVIVWKYAFSRKSAFSYAMRLMLSILIVLMVLETAVFGAYHVLRTTGQEHMDENISAAENQMISKNTDGSDAKVSSDPDVIWYNGKAYRYNHDLVTMLVMGIDQESDTIEEKDDVSGESGQADSIFLMVMDKSKDEIKMISISRDTMTQIKTFDYKGNYLGKSKNHLGLAYSFGDGKVTSCQYMVDAVSNLFYGMPINGYVALNMNAVAMINDAVGGVTVTVPEDMTQVDPSFAEGATVALTGDQALKFTRYRDTEKDFSNNSRMERQKQYLVNFMGQAVKAMKADMGLPVSLYQSLTDDMVTNLSLDRSVYLATEAMDMHFTADGIVSLKAKSKKGSVYDEVYVDDDALYDLIIQTFYTEEQSEGESK
;
A
#
# COMPACT_ATOMS: atom_id res chain seq x y z
N GLY A 1 -10.55 -3.25 -12.17
CA GLY A 1 -9.98 -4.50 -12.71
C GLY A 1 -9.72 -5.52 -11.61
N VAL A 2 -9.01 -5.13 -10.57
CA VAL A 2 -8.55 -6.05 -9.50
C VAL A 2 -9.68 -6.53 -8.60
N LEU A 3 -10.68 -5.71 -8.27
CA LEU A 3 -11.84 -6.10 -7.46
C LEU A 3 -12.67 -7.20 -8.18
N SER A 4 -12.79 -7.12 -9.49
CA SER A 4 -13.48 -8.14 -10.28
C SER A 4 -12.75 -9.49 -10.25
N ASP A 5 -11.43 -9.47 -10.34
CA ASP A 5 -10.59 -10.67 -10.39
C ASP A 5 -10.60 -11.41 -9.05
N MET A 6 -10.76 -10.67 -7.95
CA MET A 6 -10.90 -11.24 -6.60
C MET A 6 -12.26 -11.85 -6.31
N VAL A 7 -13.33 -11.18 -6.69
CA VAL A 7 -14.67 -11.76 -6.57
C VAL A 7 -14.70 -13.09 -7.33
N TYR A 8 -13.95 -13.20 -8.45
CA TYR A 8 -13.72 -14.47 -9.14
C TYR A 8 -13.01 -15.51 -8.27
N ALA A 9 -11.89 -15.14 -7.66
CA ALA A 9 -11.09 -16.09 -6.88
C ALA A 9 -11.85 -16.58 -5.64
N VAL A 10 -12.51 -15.65 -4.91
CA VAL A 10 -13.31 -15.98 -3.72
C VAL A 10 -14.55 -16.78 -4.09
N ALA A 11 -15.25 -16.41 -5.14
CA ALA A 11 -16.42 -17.13 -5.62
C ALA A 11 -16.04 -18.52 -6.16
N ALA A 12 -14.92 -18.65 -6.88
CA ALA A 12 -14.39 -19.92 -7.35
C ALA A 12 -13.97 -20.83 -6.18
N ALA A 13 -13.29 -20.30 -5.16
CA ALA A 13 -12.90 -21.06 -3.98
C ALA A 13 -14.10 -21.48 -3.15
N SER A 14 -15.08 -20.60 -2.93
CA SER A 14 -16.32 -20.91 -2.21
C SER A 14 -17.14 -21.97 -2.94
N PHE A 15 -17.22 -21.86 -4.26
CA PHE A 15 -17.92 -22.84 -5.08
C PHE A 15 -17.20 -24.18 -5.14
N LEU A 16 -15.86 -24.19 -5.19
CA LEU A 16 -15.05 -25.39 -5.10
C LEU A 16 -15.25 -26.10 -3.75
N LEU A 17 -15.31 -25.32 -2.66
CA LEU A 17 -15.61 -25.82 -1.32
C LEU A 17 -16.99 -26.47 -1.26
N LEU A 18 -18.03 -25.80 -1.79
CA LEU A 18 -19.39 -26.36 -1.88
C LEU A 18 -19.44 -27.63 -2.72
N LEU A 19 -18.69 -27.67 -3.83
CA LEU A 19 -18.59 -28.86 -4.70
C LEU A 19 -17.89 -30.01 -3.97
N ILE A 20 -16.85 -29.75 -3.20
CA ILE A 20 -16.13 -30.70 -2.39
C ILE A 20 -17.06 -31.24 -1.30
N VAL A 21 -17.74 -30.39 -0.54
CA VAL A 21 -18.73 -30.77 0.47
C VAL A 21 -19.83 -31.65 -0.17
N TYR A 22 -20.34 -31.23 -1.33
CA TYR A 22 -21.34 -32.02 -2.07
C TYR A 22 -20.82 -33.41 -2.48
N VAL A 23 -19.60 -33.50 -2.99
CA VAL A 23 -18.96 -34.75 -3.41
C VAL A 23 -18.66 -35.67 -2.20
N PHE A 24 -18.21 -35.09 -1.07
CA PHE A 24 -17.89 -35.85 0.14
C PHE A 24 -19.10 -36.25 0.97
N VAL A 25 -20.10 -35.38 1.10
CA VAL A 25 -21.30 -35.61 1.90
C VAL A 25 -22.30 -36.55 1.21
N THR A 26 -22.21 -36.74 -0.12
CA THR A 26 -23.17 -37.52 -0.91
C THR A 26 -22.80 -38.96 -1.28
N PRO A 27 -21.73 -39.65 -0.77
CA PRO A 27 -21.43 -41.03 -1.11
C PRO A 27 -22.51 -42.04 -0.66
N SER A 28 -23.35 -41.69 0.33
CA SER A 28 -24.40 -42.54 0.90
C SER A 28 -25.69 -42.59 0.08
N TRP A 29 -25.77 -41.91 -1.03
CA TRP A 29 -27.00 -41.76 -1.81
C TRP A 29 -27.08 -42.81 -2.93
N ARG A 30 -27.34 -44.09 -2.57
CA ARG A 30 -27.35 -45.20 -3.51
C ARG A 30 -28.68 -45.46 -4.23
N GLU A 31 -29.75 -44.72 -4.03
CA GLU A 31 -31.07 -45.01 -4.60
C GLU A 31 -31.38 -44.24 -5.91
N LYS A 32 -32.13 -44.93 -6.80
CA LYS A 32 -32.46 -44.50 -8.18
C LYS A 32 -33.21 -43.14 -8.27
N LYS A 33 -34.04 -42.80 -7.29
CA LYS A 33 -34.78 -41.50 -7.22
C LYS A 33 -33.86 -40.31 -6.97
N ARG A 34 -32.75 -40.54 -6.28
CA ARG A 34 -31.75 -39.51 -5.94
C ARG A 34 -30.83 -39.16 -7.12
N LYS A 35 -30.70 -40.04 -8.15
CA LYS A 35 -29.89 -39.74 -9.34
C LYS A 35 -30.40 -38.55 -10.16
N ARG A 36 -31.76 -38.36 -10.25
CA ARG A 36 -32.36 -37.20 -10.92
C ARG A 36 -32.11 -35.90 -10.15
N GLY A 37 -32.32 -35.93 -8.83
CA GLY A 37 -32.04 -34.76 -7.97
C GLY A 37 -30.58 -34.31 -8.05
N ARG A 38 -29.63 -35.25 -8.06
CA ARG A 38 -28.21 -34.95 -8.24
C ARG A 38 -27.91 -34.27 -9.58
N ALA A 39 -28.48 -34.77 -10.67
CA ALA A 39 -28.26 -34.16 -11.98
C ALA A 39 -28.81 -32.74 -12.03
N ILE A 40 -29.99 -32.51 -11.46
CA ILE A 40 -30.60 -31.14 -11.37
C ILE A 40 -29.71 -30.21 -10.55
N CYS A 41 -29.22 -30.65 -9.38
CA CYS A 41 -28.32 -29.85 -8.55
C CYS A 41 -27.03 -29.45 -9.29
N VAL A 42 -26.39 -30.41 -9.99
CA VAL A 42 -25.16 -30.10 -10.76
C VAL A 42 -25.43 -29.14 -11.91
N TRP A 43 -26.59 -29.29 -12.59
CA TRP A 43 -26.99 -28.35 -13.64
C TRP A 43 -27.28 -26.94 -13.09
N LEU A 44 -27.94 -26.83 -11.93
CA LEU A 44 -28.16 -25.55 -11.25
C LEU A 44 -26.85 -24.91 -10.83
N MET A 45 -25.94 -25.70 -10.23
CA MET A 45 -24.61 -25.21 -9.88
C MET A 45 -23.84 -24.72 -11.10
N PHE A 46 -23.88 -25.44 -12.20
CA PHE A 46 -23.27 -25.02 -13.46
C PHE A 46 -23.86 -23.71 -13.97
N ALA A 47 -25.19 -23.59 -14.01
CA ALA A 47 -25.87 -22.37 -14.46
C ALA A 47 -25.53 -21.17 -13.57
N ILE A 48 -25.58 -21.32 -12.25
CA ILE A 48 -25.22 -20.29 -11.29
C ILE A 48 -23.76 -19.87 -11.47
N TYR A 49 -22.86 -20.84 -11.65
CA TYR A 49 -21.44 -20.54 -11.81
C TYR A 49 -21.13 -19.80 -13.12
N VAL A 50 -21.76 -20.20 -14.24
CA VAL A 50 -21.65 -19.49 -15.51
C VAL A 50 -22.20 -18.06 -15.39
N LEU A 51 -23.36 -17.88 -14.74
CA LEU A 51 -23.93 -16.56 -14.49
C LEU A 51 -23.00 -15.68 -13.63
N LEU A 52 -22.36 -16.27 -12.64
CA LEU A 52 -21.40 -15.59 -11.78
C LEU A 52 -20.16 -15.16 -12.57
N ILE A 53 -19.60 -16.03 -13.41
CA ILE A 53 -18.51 -15.67 -14.32
C ILE A 53 -18.93 -14.49 -15.22
N LEU A 54 -20.11 -14.57 -15.84
CA LEU A 54 -20.60 -13.51 -16.70
C LEU A 54 -20.85 -12.19 -15.94
N ALA A 55 -21.45 -12.26 -14.77
CA ALA A 55 -21.70 -11.07 -13.93
C ALA A 55 -20.40 -10.34 -13.58
N VAL A 56 -19.40 -11.07 -13.13
CA VAL A 56 -18.11 -10.49 -12.75
C VAL A 56 -17.35 -9.96 -13.96
N THR A 57 -17.37 -10.66 -15.10
CA THR A 57 -16.70 -10.21 -16.33
C THR A 57 -17.34 -8.99 -16.97
N ILE A 58 -18.67 -8.84 -16.84
CA ILE A 58 -19.43 -7.76 -17.46
C ILE A 58 -19.59 -6.57 -16.50
N LEU A 59 -19.96 -6.80 -15.23
CA LEU A 59 -20.27 -5.76 -14.28
C LEU A 59 -19.05 -5.18 -13.56
N GLY A 60 -17.95 -5.94 -13.51
CA GLY A 60 -16.72 -5.55 -12.78
C GLY A 60 -15.78 -4.64 -13.56
N LYS A 61 -16.04 -4.31 -14.82
CA LYS A 61 -15.15 -3.47 -15.64
C LYS A 61 -15.87 -2.22 -16.13
N ARG A 62 -15.18 -1.07 -16.08
CA ARG A 62 -15.68 0.17 -16.69
C ARG A 62 -15.67 0.03 -18.21
N THR A 63 -16.68 0.54 -18.89
CA THR A 63 -16.74 0.63 -20.35
C THR A 63 -15.57 1.48 -20.86
N GLY A 64 -14.67 0.87 -21.63
CA GLY A 64 -13.48 1.49 -22.22
C GLY A 64 -13.33 1.06 -23.68
N ASP A 65 -12.22 1.42 -24.31
CA ASP A 65 -11.94 1.07 -25.69
C ASP A 65 -11.84 -0.45 -25.90
N SER A 66 -12.45 -0.93 -26.99
CA SER A 66 -12.32 -2.31 -27.42
C SER A 66 -11.00 -2.49 -28.17
N ALA A 67 -10.11 -3.33 -27.64
CA ALA A 67 -8.86 -3.70 -28.28
C ALA A 67 -8.72 -5.22 -28.33
N VAL A 68 -7.83 -5.71 -29.19
CA VAL A 68 -7.48 -7.13 -29.29
C VAL A 68 -6.01 -7.25 -28.94
N ASP A 69 -5.70 -7.93 -27.84
CA ASP A 69 -4.32 -8.26 -27.46
C ASP A 69 -3.99 -9.68 -27.88
N MET A 70 -3.06 -9.80 -28.80
CA MET A 70 -2.55 -11.08 -29.32
C MET A 70 -1.27 -11.53 -28.61
N GLY A 71 -0.73 -10.74 -27.69
CA GLY A 71 0.48 -11.05 -26.94
C GLY A 71 0.21 -12.03 -25.81
N ILE A 72 0.87 -13.18 -25.80
CA ILE A 72 0.77 -14.15 -24.70
C ILE A 72 1.57 -13.66 -23.48
N PHE A 73 2.59 -12.82 -23.68
CA PHE A 73 3.48 -12.26 -22.67
C PHE A 73 3.97 -10.87 -23.09
N THR A 74 3.09 -9.90 -23.21
CA THR A 74 3.47 -8.50 -23.46
C THR A 74 3.49 -7.74 -22.14
N GLY A 75 4.68 -7.55 -21.58
CA GLY A 75 4.88 -6.71 -20.41
C GLY A 75 5.92 -7.26 -19.45
N SER A 76 6.51 -6.39 -18.66
CA SER A 76 7.37 -6.75 -17.53
C SER A 76 6.64 -7.76 -16.63
N TRP A 77 7.37 -8.74 -16.11
CA TRP A 77 6.88 -9.74 -15.16
C TRP A 77 6.51 -9.08 -13.83
N VAL A 78 5.46 -8.30 -13.82
CA VAL A 78 4.93 -7.66 -12.63
C VAL A 78 4.02 -8.66 -11.91
N MET A 79 4.06 -8.68 -10.60
CA MET A 79 3.21 -9.50 -9.72
C MET A 79 1.72 -9.44 -10.13
N GLU A 80 1.28 -8.31 -10.66
CA GLU A 80 -0.07 -8.09 -11.18
C GLU A 80 -0.44 -9.05 -12.33
N THR A 81 0.48 -9.30 -13.26
CA THR A 81 0.28 -10.25 -14.37
C THR A 81 0.17 -11.67 -13.86
N LEU A 82 1.03 -12.05 -12.90
CA LEU A 82 0.97 -13.39 -12.27
C LEU A 82 -0.34 -13.59 -11.51
N VAL A 83 -0.83 -12.56 -10.84
CA VAL A 83 -2.10 -12.58 -10.11
C VAL A 83 -3.29 -12.73 -11.06
N LYS A 84 -3.35 -11.98 -12.15
CA LYS A 84 -4.40 -12.09 -13.17
C LYS A 84 -4.42 -13.49 -13.79
N VAL A 85 -3.25 -14.02 -14.12
CA VAL A 85 -3.07 -15.38 -14.65
C VAL A 85 -3.55 -16.44 -13.66
N ALA A 86 -3.14 -16.32 -12.39
CA ALA A 86 -3.55 -17.25 -11.35
C ALA A 86 -5.05 -17.18 -11.09
N ALA A 87 -5.62 -15.99 -10.95
CA ALA A 87 -7.05 -15.79 -10.73
C ALA A 87 -7.89 -16.35 -11.88
N GLY A 88 -7.53 -16.04 -13.13
CA GLY A 88 -8.19 -16.57 -14.33
C GLY A 88 -8.12 -18.09 -14.41
N THR A 89 -6.96 -18.68 -14.11
CA THR A 89 -6.78 -20.14 -14.08
C THR A 89 -7.66 -20.77 -13.01
N VAL A 90 -7.61 -20.27 -11.77
CA VAL A 90 -8.37 -20.80 -10.62
C VAL A 90 -9.87 -20.69 -10.86
N ALA A 91 -10.35 -19.58 -11.43
CA ALA A 91 -11.77 -19.36 -11.74
C ALA A 91 -12.36 -20.42 -12.68
N PHE A 92 -11.57 -20.98 -13.60
CA PHE A 92 -12.06 -21.99 -14.56
C PHE A 92 -11.88 -23.45 -14.09
N VAL A 93 -11.20 -23.71 -12.96
CA VAL A 93 -11.11 -25.07 -12.39
C VAL A 93 -12.47 -25.64 -12.02
N PRO A 94 -13.38 -24.95 -11.28
CA PRO A 94 -14.72 -25.47 -10.99
C PRO A 94 -15.56 -25.72 -12.24
N LEU A 95 -15.39 -24.88 -13.27
CA LEU A 95 -16.07 -25.07 -14.55
C LEU A 95 -15.66 -26.37 -15.21
N GLY A 96 -14.36 -26.68 -15.27
CA GLY A 96 -13.85 -27.94 -15.79
C GLY A 96 -14.37 -29.14 -15.01
N VAL A 97 -14.45 -29.05 -13.69
CA VAL A 97 -15.03 -30.10 -12.81
C VAL A 97 -16.50 -30.33 -13.13
N LEU A 98 -17.31 -29.26 -13.21
CA LEU A 98 -18.75 -29.36 -13.48
C LEU A 98 -19.03 -29.92 -14.86
N ILE A 99 -18.36 -29.42 -15.90
CA ILE A 99 -18.50 -29.92 -17.26
C ILE A 99 -18.12 -31.40 -17.34
N MET A 100 -17.02 -31.79 -16.69
CA MET A 100 -16.60 -33.19 -16.65
C MET A 100 -17.60 -34.12 -15.92
N ILE A 101 -18.31 -33.61 -14.90
CA ILE A 101 -19.37 -34.36 -14.21
C ILE A 101 -20.63 -34.47 -15.09
N LEU A 102 -20.96 -33.40 -15.82
CA LEU A 102 -22.15 -33.37 -16.68
C LEU A 102 -21.99 -34.17 -17.97
N MET A 103 -20.79 -34.15 -18.58
CA MET A 103 -20.49 -34.91 -19.79
C MET A 103 -20.44 -36.40 -19.52
N LYS A 104 -20.96 -37.21 -20.45
CA LYS A 104 -20.99 -38.69 -20.33
C LYS A 104 -20.58 -39.34 -21.66
N GLY A 105 -20.19 -40.61 -21.58
CA GLY A 105 -19.92 -41.45 -22.73
C GLY A 105 -18.48 -41.49 -23.17
N LYS A 106 -18.25 -42.04 -24.40
CA LYS A 106 -16.92 -42.17 -24.98
C LYS A 106 -16.30 -40.79 -25.21
N TYR A 107 -15.01 -40.65 -24.93
CA TYR A 107 -14.25 -39.38 -25.05
C TYR A 107 -14.74 -38.25 -24.12
N GLN A 108 -15.22 -38.63 -22.91
CA GLN A 108 -15.75 -37.66 -21.92
C GLN A 108 -14.78 -36.51 -21.65
N ALA A 109 -13.49 -36.78 -21.44
CA ALA A 109 -12.48 -35.74 -21.16
C ALA A 109 -12.27 -34.77 -22.34
N ALA A 110 -12.15 -35.30 -23.56
CA ALA A 110 -11.98 -34.48 -24.77
C ALA A 110 -13.21 -33.59 -25.04
N LYS A 111 -14.41 -34.12 -24.85
CA LYS A 111 -15.65 -33.34 -24.97
C LYS A 111 -15.74 -32.25 -23.92
N SER A 112 -15.33 -32.57 -22.68
CA SER A 112 -15.31 -31.58 -21.60
C SER A 112 -14.30 -30.47 -21.86
N MET A 113 -13.12 -30.80 -22.38
CA MET A 113 -12.11 -29.80 -22.75
C MET A 113 -12.64 -28.90 -23.88
N GLY A 114 -13.21 -29.46 -24.94
CA GLY A 114 -13.79 -28.67 -26.04
C GLY A 114 -14.92 -27.76 -25.59
N ALA A 115 -15.81 -28.24 -24.70
CA ALA A 115 -16.88 -27.41 -24.14
C ALA A 115 -16.34 -26.29 -23.25
N SER A 116 -15.31 -26.55 -22.45
CA SER A 116 -14.67 -25.54 -21.60
C SER A 116 -13.97 -24.48 -22.42
N PHE A 117 -13.25 -24.87 -23.47
CA PHE A 117 -12.62 -23.94 -24.40
C PHE A 117 -13.66 -23.06 -25.13
N ALA A 118 -14.75 -23.67 -25.62
CA ALA A 118 -15.81 -22.91 -26.28
C ALA A 118 -16.46 -21.89 -25.34
N LEU A 119 -16.62 -22.23 -24.08
CA LEU A 119 -17.20 -21.34 -23.08
C LEU A 119 -16.24 -20.21 -22.70
N ALA A 120 -14.94 -20.50 -22.54
CA ALA A 120 -13.92 -19.47 -22.35
C ALA A 120 -13.87 -18.51 -23.53
N LEU A 121 -13.89 -19.02 -24.76
CA LEU A 121 -13.94 -18.21 -25.98
C LEU A 121 -15.20 -17.34 -26.04
N CYS A 122 -16.36 -17.87 -25.65
CA CYS A 122 -17.60 -17.08 -25.57
C CYS A 122 -17.49 -15.93 -24.58
N VAL A 123 -16.85 -16.13 -23.44
CA VAL A 123 -16.63 -15.06 -22.44
C VAL A 123 -15.77 -13.95 -23.04
N GLU A 124 -14.65 -14.28 -23.67
CA GLU A 124 -13.74 -13.29 -24.29
C GLU A 124 -14.43 -12.52 -25.45
N ILE A 125 -15.19 -13.22 -26.30
CA ILE A 125 -15.97 -12.57 -27.37
C ILE A 125 -17.04 -11.65 -26.79
N LEU A 126 -17.71 -12.06 -25.72
CA LEU A 126 -18.75 -11.27 -25.07
C LEU A 126 -18.19 -9.98 -24.47
N GLN A 127 -16.99 -10.05 -23.86
CA GLN A 127 -16.27 -8.86 -23.35
C GLN A 127 -15.94 -7.87 -24.48
N LEU A 128 -15.48 -8.39 -25.63
CA LEU A 128 -15.18 -7.57 -26.81
C LEU A 128 -16.45 -6.88 -27.35
N VAL A 129 -17.54 -7.62 -27.48
CA VAL A 129 -18.81 -7.11 -28.03
C VAL A 129 -19.45 -6.06 -27.13
N LEU A 130 -19.41 -6.30 -25.81
CA LEU A 130 -19.99 -5.40 -24.81
C LEU A 130 -19.06 -4.23 -24.45
N LYS A 131 -17.85 -4.16 -25.02
CA LYS A 131 -16.83 -3.15 -24.71
C LYS A 131 -16.48 -3.07 -23.22
N THR A 132 -16.54 -4.20 -22.54
CA THR A 132 -16.21 -4.32 -21.11
C THR A 132 -14.79 -4.83 -20.86
N GLY A 133 -14.02 -5.12 -21.92
CA GLY A 133 -12.63 -5.58 -21.84
C GLY A 133 -12.00 -5.78 -23.21
N VAL A 134 -10.69 -6.06 -23.17
CA VAL A 134 -9.86 -6.39 -24.33
C VAL A 134 -9.94 -7.90 -24.55
N PHE A 135 -10.10 -8.35 -25.80
CA PHE A 135 -9.92 -9.77 -26.14
C PHE A 135 -8.46 -10.15 -25.94
N ASP A 136 -8.19 -11.03 -25.00
CA ASP A 136 -6.84 -11.41 -24.60
C ASP A 136 -6.63 -12.92 -24.82
N LEU A 137 -5.69 -13.25 -25.71
CA LEU A 137 -5.35 -14.63 -26.04
C LEU A 137 -4.70 -15.35 -24.83
N GLY A 138 -3.96 -14.62 -23.98
CA GLY A 138 -3.38 -15.11 -22.75
C GLY A 138 -4.47 -15.59 -21.77
N ASN A 139 -5.49 -14.76 -21.54
CA ASN A 139 -6.63 -15.13 -20.70
C ASN A 139 -7.33 -16.38 -21.22
N LEU A 140 -7.61 -16.47 -22.51
CA LEU A 140 -8.22 -17.65 -23.12
C LEU A 140 -7.39 -18.92 -22.86
N LEU A 141 -6.06 -18.83 -22.96
CA LEU A 141 -5.16 -19.93 -22.68
C LEU A 141 -5.25 -20.35 -21.22
N PHE A 142 -5.14 -19.41 -20.28
CA PHE A 142 -5.16 -19.67 -18.84
C PHE A 142 -6.52 -20.18 -18.35
N HIS A 143 -7.62 -19.67 -18.86
CA HIS A 143 -8.97 -20.19 -18.63
C HIS A 143 -9.09 -21.66 -19.08
N THR A 144 -8.51 -21.99 -20.24
CA THR A 144 -8.51 -23.36 -20.77
C THR A 144 -7.65 -24.28 -19.93
N ILE A 145 -6.47 -23.83 -19.46
CA ILE A 145 -5.59 -24.57 -18.56
C ILE A 145 -6.32 -24.84 -17.23
N GLY A 146 -6.97 -23.84 -16.64
CA GLY A 146 -7.76 -23.98 -15.41
C GLY A 146 -8.84 -25.06 -15.55
N ALA A 147 -9.63 -25.01 -16.60
CA ALA A 147 -10.62 -26.04 -16.88
C ALA A 147 -9.99 -27.43 -17.07
N GLY A 148 -8.82 -27.51 -17.72
CA GLY A 148 -8.03 -28.74 -17.85
C GLY A 148 -7.63 -29.33 -16.52
N ILE A 149 -7.16 -28.52 -15.58
CA ILE A 149 -6.85 -28.92 -14.20
C ILE A 149 -8.10 -29.52 -13.53
N GLY A 150 -9.26 -28.85 -13.65
CA GLY A 150 -10.53 -29.37 -13.12
C GLY A 150 -10.94 -30.72 -13.70
N ILE A 151 -10.75 -30.92 -15.02
CA ILE A 151 -11.01 -32.21 -15.69
C ILE A 151 -10.09 -33.31 -15.18
N VAL A 152 -8.78 -33.03 -15.08
CA VAL A 152 -7.78 -33.96 -14.55
C VAL A 152 -8.10 -34.32 -13.11
N PHE A 153 -8.49 -33.37 -12.28
CA PHE A 153 -8.93 -33.56 -10.92
C PHE A 153 -10.07 -34.62 -10.83
N VAL A 154 -11.11 -34.51 -11.66
CA VAL A 154 -12.23 -35.47 -11.67
C VAL A 154 -11.78 -36.85 -12.13
N ILE A 155 -10.86 -36.95 -13.08
CA ILE A 155 -10.30 -38.25 -13.53
C ILE A 155 -9.54 -38.92 -12.39
N VAL A 156 -8.63 -38.20 -11.76
CA VAL A 156 -7.82 -38.69 -10.63
C VAL A 156 -8.72 -39.08 -9.46
N TRP A 157 -9.72 -38.23 -9.16
CA TRP A 157 -10.73 -38.50 -8.13
C TRP A 157 -11.49 -39.80 -8.42
N LYS A 158 -12.02 -39.97 -9.61
CA LYS A 158 -12.72 -41.22 -10.01
C LYS A 158 -11.82 -42.44 -9.87
N TYR A 159 -10.55 -42.31 -10.25
CA TYR A 159 -9.58 -43.39 -10.11
C TYR A 159 -9.30 -43.71 -8.62
N ALA A 160 -9.06 -42.69 -7.81
CA ALA A 160 -8.83 -42.83 -6.37
C ALA A 160 -10.00 -43.48 -5.62
N PHE A 161 -11.26 -43.23 -6.04
CA PHE A 161 -12.45 -43.81 -5.43
C PHE A 161 -12.85 -45.16 -6.01
N SER A 162 -12.31 -45.59 -7.13
CA SER A 162 -12.63 -46.87 -7.76
C SER A 162 -11.93 -48.06 -7.10
N ARG A 163 -10.81 -47.83 -6.41
CA ARG A 163 -10.00 -48.89 -5.78
C ARG A 163 -9.93 -48.73 -4.26
N LYS A 164 -10.01 -49.86 -3.52
CA LYS A 164 -9.82 -49.95 -2.07
C LYS A 164 -8.38 -50.39 -1.75
N SER A 165 -7.40 -49.65 -2.14
CA SER A 165 -5.99 -49.93 -1.85
C SER A 165 -5.40 -48.86 -0.94
N ALA A 166 -4.31 -49.13 -0.22
CA ALA A 166 -3.59 -48.17 0.60
C ALA A 166 -3.14 -46.94 -0.23
N PHE A 167 -2.73 -47.19 -1.48
CA PHE A 167 -2.38 -46.13 -2.44
C PHE A 167 -3.57 -45.18 -2.72
N SER A 168 -4.79 -45.71 -2.87
CA SER A 168 -5.97 -44.88 -3.11
C SER A 168 -6.37 -44.05 -1.88
N TYR A 169 -6.12 -44.54 -0.66
CA TYR A 169 -6.29 -43.73 0.57
C TYR A 169 -5.26 -42.63 0.69
N ALA A 170 -3.98 -42.91 0.42
CA ALA A 170 -2.91 -41.90 0.42
C ALA A 170 -3.19 -40.79 -0.61
N MET A 171 -3.62 -41.16 -1.83
CA MET A 171 -3.98 -40.20 -2.87
C MET A 171 -5.17 -39.32 -2.48
N ARG A 172 -6.19 -39.85 -1.80
CA ARG A 172 -7.32 -39.06 -1.27
C ARG A 172 -6.86 -38.08 -0.22
N LEU A 173 -6.02 -38.52 0.70
CA LEU A 173 -5.46 -37.63 1.75
C LEU A 173 -4.65 -36.51 1.14
N MET A 174 -3.75 -36.82 0.19
CA MET A 174 -2.93 -35.84 -0.50
C MET A 174 -3.78 -34.81 -1.28
N LEU A 175 -4.80 -35.26 -2.01
CA LEU A 175 -5.75 -34.38 -2.70
C LEU A 175 -6.54 -33.50 -1.73
N SER A 176 -6.97 -34.04 -0.59
CA SER A 176 -7.68 -33.26 0.43
C SER A 176 -6.79 -32.18 1.04
N ILE A 177 -5.53 -32.50 1.33
CA ILE A 177 -4.55 -31.53 1.84
C ILE A 177 -4.30 -30.42 0.77
N LEU A 178 -4.08 -30.80 -0.48
CA LEU A 178 -3.87 -29.84 -1.57
C LEU A 178 -5.04 -28.85 -1.71
N ILE A 179 -6.27 -29.37 -1.63
CA ILE A 179 -7.47 -28.53 -1.70
C ILE A 179 -7.55 -27.57 -0.50
N VAL A 180 -7.27 -28.05 0.72
CA VAL A 180 -7.28 -27.19 1.92
C VAL A 180 -6.23 -26.09 1.78
N LEU A 181 -5.03 -26.43 1.30
CA LEU A 181 -3.98 -25.42 1.05
C LEU A 181 -4.41 -24.39 0.02
N MET A 182 -4.98 -24.80 -1.12
CA MET A 182 -5.48 -23.87 -2.14
C MET A 182 -6.59 -22.96 -1.59
N VAL A 183 -7.50 -23.48 -0.76
CA VAL A 183 -8.56 -22.66 -0.14
C VAL A 183 -7.97 -21.65 0.85
N LEU A 184 -6.99 -22.07 1.65
CA LEU A 184 -6.29 -21.18 2.59
C LEU A 184 -5.54 -20.08 1.85
N GLU A 185 -4.76 -20.42 0.82
CA GLU A 185 -4.04 -19.43 0.00
C GLU A 185 -5.00 -18.43 -0.65
N THR A 186 -6.11 -18.91 -1.22
CA THR A 186 -7.12 -18.04 -1.84
C THR A 186 -7.79 -17.13 -0.81
N ALA A 187 -8.07 -17.63 0.40
CA ALA A 187 -8.69 -16.85 1.47
C ALA A 187 -7.75 -15.75 1.99
N VAL A 188 -6.47 -16.09 2.21
CA VAL A 188 -5.44 -15.12 2.65
C VAL A 188 -5.25 -14.06 1.60
N PHE A 189 -5.09 -14.47 0.34
CA PHE A 189 -4.92 -13.56 -0.78
C PHE A 189 -6.15 -12.66 -0.98
N GLY A 190 -7.36 -13.23 -0.84
CA GLY A 190 -8.61 -12.49 -0.88
C GLY A 190 -8.71 -11.43 0.21
N ALA A 191 -8.38 -11.79 1.45
CA ALA A 191 -8.40 -10.87 2.58
C ALA A 191 -7.41 -9.70 2.40
N TYR A 192 -6.19 -10.02 1.96
CA TYR A 192 -5.17 -9.01 1.65
C TYR A 192 -5.65 -8.01 0.58
N HIS A 193 -6.26 -8.52 -0.45
CA HIS A 193 -6.77 -7.68 -1.55
C HIS A 193 -7.94 -6.79 -1.12
N VAL A 194 -8.87 -7.30 -0.30
CA VAL A 194 -9.94 -6.46 0.26
C VAL A 194 -9.34 -5.33 1.08
N LEU A 195 -8.39 -5.61 1.95
CA LEU A 195 -7.71 -4.58 2.74
C LEU A 195 -7.07 -3.52 1.83
N ARG A 196 -6.35 -3.93 0.78
CA ARG A 196 -5.71 -2.99 -0.15
C ARG A 196 -6.71 -2.10 -0.88
N THR A 197 -7.77 -2.67 -1.44
CA THR A 197 -8.76 -1.89 -2.22
C THR A 197 -9.58 -0.96 -1.34
N THR A 198 -10.01 -1.42 -0.16
CA THR A 198 -10.71 -0.57 0.81
C THR A 198 -9.79 0.54 1.32
N GLY A 199 -8.51 0.22 1.56
CA GLY A 199 -7.50 1.21 1.95
C GLY A 199 -7.29 2.29 0.90
N GLN A 200 -7.27 1.92 -0.38
CA GLN A 200 -7.18 2.87 -1.48
C GLN A 200 -8.37 3.85 -1.51
N GLU A 201 -9.60 3.33 -1.39
CA GLU A 201 -10.81 4.16 -1.37
C GLU A 201 -10.80 5.17 -0.22
N HIS A 202 -10.30 4.77 0.96
CA HIS A 202 -10.23 5.62 2.13
C HIS A 202 -9.07 6.65 2.10
N MET A 203 -8.04 6.45 1.27
CA MET A 203 -6.90 7.39 1.21
C MET A 203 -7.22 8.71 0.49
N ASP A 204 -8.29 8.77 -0.27
CA ASP A 204 -8.68 9.98 -1.01
C ASP A 204 -9.24 11.09 -0.08
N GLU A 205 -9.46 10.78 1.21
CA GLU A 205 -9.88 11.76 2.21
C GLU A 205 -8.69 12.57 2.72
N ASN A 206 -8.71 13.87 2.50
CA ASN A 206 -7.75 14.80 3.07
C ASN A 206 -8.09 15.08 4.54
N ILE A 207 -7.09 15.03 5.42
CA ILE A 207 -7.25 15.38 6.83
C ILE A 207 -6.85 16.82 7.16
N SER A 208 -6.10 17.47 6.30
CA SER A 208 -5.77 18.88 6.44
C SER A 208 -7.01 19.73 6.15
N ALA A 209 -7.40 20.55 7.13
CA ALA A 209 -8.47 21.54 6.97
C ALA A 209 -7.97 22.84 6.31
N ALA A 210 -6.70 22.95 5.99
CA ALA A 210 -6.12 24.14 5.39
C ALA A 210 -6.50 24.21 3.90
N GLU A 211 -6.95 25.39 3.47
CA GLU A 211 -7.16 25.67 2.06
C GLU A 211 -5.82 25.86 1.36
N ASN A 212 -5.72 25.45 0.10
CA ASN A 212 -4.56 25.70 -0.73
C ASN A 212 -4.32 27.22 -0.86
N GLN A 213 -3.21 27.70 -0.32
CA GLN A 213 -2.82 29.11 -0.28
C GLN A 213 -1.78 29.45 -1.35
N MET A 214 -1.47 28.51 -2.25
CA MET A 214 -0.56 28.76 -3.35
C MET A 214 -1.16 29.79 -4.31
N ILE A 215 -0.38 30.81 -4.61
CA ILE A 215 -0.75 31.88 -5.55
C ILE A 215 0.25 31.91 -6.70
N SER A 216 -0.21 32.31 -7.88
CA SER A 216 0.68 32.53 -9.02
C SER A 216 1.75 33.57 -8.68
N LYS A 217 3.02 33.28 -9.02
CA LYS A 217 4.18 34.08 -8.64
C LYS A 217 5.26 34.06 -9.73
N ASN A 218 5.95 35.14 -9.92
CA ASN A 218 7.20 35.18 -10.69
C ASN A 218 8.36 35.62 -9.77
N THR A 219 9.50 34.94 -9.89
CA THR A 219 10.67 35.20 -9.04
C THR A 219 11.37 36.54 -9.36
N ASP A 220 11.11 37.12 -10.55
CA ASP A 220 11.62 38.42 -10.96
C ASP A 220 10.78 39.61 -10.45
N GLY A 221 9.71 39.33 -9.69
CA GLY A 221 8.81 40.34 -9.15
C GLY A 221 7.81 40.93 -10.16
N SER A 222 7.75 40.41 -11.38
CA SER A 222 6.71 40.76 -12.34
C SER A 222 5.36 40.13 -11.98
N ASP A 223 4.26 40.72 -12.47
CA ASP A 223 2.93 40.19 -12.26
C ASP A 223 2.79 38.82 -12.94
N ALA A 224 2.37 37.81 -12.17
CA ALA A 224 2.05 36.48 -12.70
C ALA A 224 0.63 36.45 -13.26
N LYS A 225 0.41 35.59 -14.27
CA LYS A 225 -0.95 35.30 -14.73
C LYS A 225 -1.75 34.65 -13.63
N VAL A 226 -3.04 34.92 -13.54
CA VAL A 226 -3.97 34.29 -12.63
C VAL A 226 -4.83 33.32 -13.44
N SER A 227 -4.91 32.06 -12.99
CA SER A 227 -5.79 31.06 -13.59
C SER A 227 -7.21 31.19 -13.02
N SER A 228 -8.21 30.87 -13.85
CA SER A 228 -9.60 30.67 -13.40
C SER A 228 -9.82 29.27 -12.83
N ASP A 229 -8.91 28.34 -13.11
CA ASP A 229 -8.92 26.99 -12.58
C ASP A 229 -8.17 26.99 -11.23
N PRO A 230 -8.80 26.59 -10.11
CA PRO A 230 -8.18 26.59 -8.79
C PRO A 230 -7.00 25.62 -8.65
N ASP A 231 -6.95 24.59 -9.50
CA ASP A 231 -5.85 23.61 -9.51
C ASP A 231 -4.63 24.10 -10.31
N VAL A 232 -4.73 25.23 -11.02
CA VAL A 232 -3.68 25.74 -11.88
C VAL A 232 -3.09 27.03 -11.35
N ILE A 233 -1.79 27.04 -11.16
CA ILE A 233 -1.01 28.24 -10.81
C ILE A 233 0.01 28.55 -11.90
N TRP A 234 0.35 29.82 -12.02
CA TRP A 234 1.40 30.29 -12.91
C TRP A 234 2.67 30.59 -12.11
N TYR A 235 3.78 30.01 -12.54
CA TYR A 235 5.07 30.20 -11.91
C TYR A 235 6.15 30.41 -12.96
N ASN A 236 6.86 31.56 -12.90
CA ASN A 236 7.90 31.94 -13.85
C ASN A 236 7.46 31.80 -15.33
N GLY A 237 6.24 32.24 -15.62
CA GLY A 237 5.67 32.24 -16.97
C GLY A 237 5.12 30.91 -17.48
N LYS A 238 5.17 29.86 -16.67
CA LYS A 238 4.62 28.52 -16.97
C LYS A 238 3.41 28.22 -16.13
N ALA A 239 2.49 27.40 -16.67
CA ALA A 239 1.34 26.90 -15.95
C ALA A 239 1.66 25.54 -15.30
N TYR A 240 1.22 25.36 -14.06
CA TYR A 240 1.42 24.15 -13.27
C TYR A 240 0.10 23.73 -12.67
N ARG A 241 -0.28 22.47 -12.89
CA ARG A 241 -1.49 21.86 -12.32
C ARG A 241 -1.15 21.01 -11.10
N TYR A 242 -1.97 21.13 -10.06
CA TYR A 242 -1.86 20.29 -8.87
C TYR A 242 -2.00 18.81 -9.25
N ASN A 243 -1.12 17.98 -8.72
CA ASN A 243 -1.13 16.54 -8.98
C ASN A 243 -2.02 15.81 -7.96
N HIS A 244 -3.20 15.38 -8.36
CA HIS A 244 -4.16 14.64 -7.51
C HIS A 244 -3.78 13.17 -7.28
N ASP A 245 -2.74 12.65 -7.97
CA ASP A 245 -2.23 11.28 -7.76
C ASP A 245 -1.24 11.17 -6.60
N LEU A 246 -1.10 12.23 -5.81
CA LEU A 246 -0.23 12.26 -4.63
C LEU A 246 -0.95 11.72 -3.40
N VAL A 247 -0.18 10.98 -2.58
CA VAL A 247 -0.55 10.66 -1.20
C VAL A 247 0.51 11.23 -0.28
N THR A 248 0.08 12.07 0.66
CA THR A 248 0.97 12.77 1.60
C THR A 248 0.79 12.25 3.02
N MET A 249 1.91 11.97 3.68
CA MET A 249 1.94 11.42 5.03
C MET A 249 2.91 12.19 5.90
N LEU A 250 2.46 12.64 7.07
CA LEU A 250 3.33 13.22 8.09
C LEU A 250 3.86 12.13 9.00
N VAL A 251 5.16 11.88 8.95
CA VAL A 251 5.85 10.88 9.79
C VAL A 251 6.65 11.62 10.86
N MET A 252 6.41 11.26 12.12
CA MET A 252 7.00 11.95 13.27
C MET A 252 7.63 10.95 14.24
N GLY A 253 8.82 11.26 14.73
CA GLY A 253 9.42 10.62 15.88
C GLY A 253 9.22 11.47 17.13
N ILE A 254 8.57 10.91 18.15
CA ILE A 254 8.22 11.62 19.38
C ILE A 254 9.19 11.26 20.49
N ASP A 255 9.74 12.27 21.16
CA ASP A 255 10.55 12.11 22.36
C ASP A 255 9.64 12.21 23.60
N GLN A 256 9.17 11.06 24.07
CA GLN A 256 8.46 10.92 25.33
C GLN A 256 9.30 10.07 26.29
N GLU A 257 9.27 10.42 27.57
CA GLU A 257 10.03 9.71 28.62
C GLU A 257 9.43 8.34 28.97
N SER A 258 8.16 8.08 28.61
CA SER A 258 7.48 6.81 28.85
C SER A 258 7.75 5.78 27.74
N ASP A 259 7.76 4.49 28.11
CA ASP A 259 7.95 3.37 27.18
C ASP A 259 6.82 3.23 26.15
N THR A 260 5.64 3.79 26.43
CA THR A 260 4.47 3.82 25.54
C THR A 260 3.98 5.25 25.36
N ILE A 261 3.24 5.51 24.27
CA ILE A 261 2.63 6.83 24.07
C ILE A 261 1.43 6.98 25.00
N GLU A 262 1.56 7.88 25.98
CA GLU A 262 0.54 8.18 26.97
C GLU A 262 -0.24 9.44 26.62
N GLU A 263 -1.54 9.42 26.93
CA GLU A 263 -2.39 10.60 26.88
C GLU A 263 -2.17 11.44 28.13
N LYS A 264 -1.97 12.74 27.96
CA LYS A 264 -1.76 13.69 29.05
C LYS A 264 -2.87 14.74 29.06
N ASP A 265 -3.71 14.68 30.08
CA ASP A 265 -4.91 15.51 30.18
C ASP A 265 -4.71 16.87 30.83
N ASP A 266 -3.62 17.09 31.58
CA ASP A 266 -3.64 18.13 32.60
C ASP A 266 -2.74 19.35 32.36
N VAL A 267 -1.74 19.28 31.48
CA VAL A 267 -0.81 20.42 31.32
C VAL A 267 -0.41 20.62 29.86
N SER A 268 -0.86 21.74 29.30
CA SER A 268 -0.43 22.20 27.97
C SER A 268 1.08 22.42 27.92
N GLY A 269 1.76 21.76 26.99
CA GLY A 269 3.20 21.88 26.78
C GLY A 269 4.05 20.71 27.32
N GLU A 270 3.46 19.70 27.97
CA GLU A 270 4.19 18.55 28.55
C GLU A 270 4.02 17.23 27.80
N SER A 271 3.32 17.23 26.65
CA SER A 271 2.99 16.00 25.91
C SER A 271 4.15 15.41 25.09
N GLY A 272 5.37 15.86 25.30
CA GLY A 272 6.54 15.50 24.48
C GLY A 272 6.70 16.42 23.27
N GLN A 273 7.72 16.17 22.46
CA GLN A 273 8.02 16.96 21.26
C GLN A 273 8.24 16.06 20.06
N ALA A 274 7.85 16.54 18.89
CA ALA A 274 8.22 15.89 17.64
C ALA A 274 9.66 16.26 17.28
N ASP A 275 10.58 15.32 17.49
CA ASP A 275 12.02 15.51 17.28
C ASP A 275 12.48 15.22 15.87
N SER A 276 11.82 14.30 15.20
CA SER A 276 12.04 13.94 13.80
C SER A 276 10.75 14.15 13.03
N ILE A 277 10.80 14.95 11.98
CA ILE A 277 9.61 15.34 11.22
C ILE A 277 9.90 15.17 9.73
N PHE A 278 9.13 14.31 9.08
CA PHE A 278 9.23 14.04 7.65
C PHE A 278 7.85 14.17 7.00
N LEU A 279 7.77 14.91 5.91
CA LEU A 279 6.62 14.87 5.01
C LEU A 279 6.94 13.90 3.87
N MET A 280 6.34 12.72 3.90
CA MET A 280 6.43 11.74 2.84
C MET A 280 5.40 12.06 1.76
N VAL A 281 5.82 12.07 0.53
CA VAL A 281 4.98 12.30 -0.66
C VAL A 281 5.17 11.12 -1.59
N MET A 282 4.11 10.35 -1.80
CA MET A 282 4.06 9.24 -2.74
C MET A 282 3.39 9.73 -4.03
N ASP A 283 4.13 9.76 -5.13
CA ASP A 283 3.61 10.14 -6.45
C ASP A 283 3.27 8.87 -7.26
N LYS A 284 1.99 8.53 -7.31
CA LYS A 284 1.51 7.35 -8.03
C LYS A 284 1.65 7.47 -9.55
N SER A 285 1.75 8.70 -10.07
CA SER A 285 1.92 8.94 -11.51
C SER A 285 3.35 8.73 -11.99
N LYS A 286 4.33 8.84 -11.08
CA LYS A 286 5.76 8.67 -11.35
C LYS A 286 6.39 7.44 -10.70
N ASP A 287 5.61 6.70 -9.89
CA ASP A 287 6.10 5.59 -9.06
C ASP A 287 7.28 6.01 -8.17
N GLU A 288 7.21 7.21 -7.59
CA GLU A 288 8.28 7.78 -6.77
C GLU A 288 7.81 8.12 -5.36
N ILE A 289 8.68 7.88 -4.38
CA ILE A 289 8.52 8.38 -3.00
C ILE A 289 9.55 9.48 -2.77
N LYS A 290 9.08 10.64 -2.31
CA LYS A 290 9.92 11.74 -1.84
C LYS A 290 9.68 11.95 -0.35
N MET A 291 10.75 12.19 0.40
CA MET A 291 10.67 12.55 1.82
C MET A 291 11.28 13.92 2.06
N ILE A 292 10.50 14.82 2.59
CA ILE A 292 10.94 16.17 2.94
C ILE A 292 11.23 16.20 4.43
N SER A 293 12.51 16.30 4.78
CA SER A 293 12.96 16.43 6.17
C SER A 293 12.77 17.86 6.66
N ILE A 294 12.08 18.03 7.77
CA ILE A 294 11.75 19.32 8.36
C ILE A 294 12.39 19.37 9.75
N SER A 295 13.22 20.40 10.00
CA SER A 295 13.81 20.59 11.32
C SER A 295 12.71 20.89 12.35
N ARG A 296 12.78 20.27 13.53
CA ARG A 296 11.92 20.62 14.67
C ARG A 296 12.03 22.08 15.10
N ASP A 297 13.21 22.67 14.84
CA ASP A 297 13.52 24.06 15.18
C ASP A 297 13.01 25.05 14.11
N THR A 298 12.26 24.59 13.10
CA THR A 298 11.67 25.44 12.07
C THR A 298 10.66 26.40 12.67
N MET A 299 10.90 27.70 12.44
CA MET A 299 10.05 28.78 12.93
C MET A 299 8.84 28.96 12.01
N THR A 300 7.67 28.48 12.44
CA THR A 300 6.40 28.54 11.69
C THR A 300 5.23 28.94 12.59
N GLN A 301 4.07 29.19 11.99
CA GLN A 301 2.84 29.51 12.72
C GLN A 301 2.26 28.23 13.34
N ILE A 302 2.29 28.14 14.66
CA ILE A 302 1.67 27.04 15.42
C ILE A 302 0.54 27.58 16.32
N LYS A 303 -0.41 26.72 16.67
CA LYS A 303 -1.40 27.00 17.71
C LYS A 303 -0.68 27.09 19.05
N THR A 304 -1.00 28.11 19.84
CA THR A 304 -0.44 28.30 21.17
C THR A 304 -1.54 28.40 22.23
N PHE A 305 -1.23 27.93 23.40
CA PHE A 305 -2.14 27.82 24.52
C PHE A 305 -1.49 28.36 25.80
N ASP A 306 -2.31 28.80 26.77
CA ASP A 306 -1.80 29.09 28.08
C ASP A 306 -1.58 27.79 28.90
N TYR A 307 -1.02 27.93 30.10
CA TYR A 307 -0.76 26.80 31.00
C TYR A 307 -2.03 26.03 31.44
N LYS A 308 -3.22 26.63 31.25
CA LYS A 308 -4.53 26.02 31.53
C LYS A 308 -5.14 25.38 30.29
N GLY A 309 -4.45 25.36 29.16
CA GLY A 309 -4.95 24.83 27.90
C GLY A 309 -5.92 25.75 27.15
N ASN A 310 -6.05 27.04 27.53
CA ASN A 310 -6.86 27.97 26.77
C ASN A 310 -6.11 28.43 25.50
N TYR A 311 -6.81 28.36 24.37
CA TYR A 311 -6.25 28.78 23.09
C TYR A 311 -5.96 30.30 23.06
N LEU A 312 -4.72 30.66 22.77
CA LEU A 312 -4.24 32.04 22.69
C LEU A 312 -4.14 32.58 21.25
N GLY A 313 -4.32 31.71 20.26
CA GLY A 313 -4.14 32.06 18.87
C GLY A 313 -2.96 31.33 18.21
N LYS A 314 -2.59 31.76 17.01
CA LYS A 314 -1.38 31.26 16.33
C LYS A 314 -0.21 32.21 16.61
N SER A 315 0.97 31.66 16.87
CA SER A 315 2.21 32.43 16.99
C SER A 315 3.34 31.74 16.24
N LYS A 316 4.33 32.53 15.79
CA LYS A 316 5.53 32.00 15.17
C LYS A 316 6.43 31.40 16.25
N ASN A 317 6.60 30.07 16.21
CA ASN A 317 7.37 29.33 17.18
C ASN A 317 8.00 28.08 16.53
N HIS A 318 8.79 27.31 17.29
CA HIS A 318 9.41 26.07 16.84
C HIS A 318 8.34 25.03 16.49
N LEU A 319 8.46 24.42 15.31
CA LEU A 319 7.50 23.44 14.80
C LEU A 319 7.32 22.26 15.77
N GLY A 320 8.41 21.72 16.35
CA GLY A 320 8.36 20.59 17.25
C GLY A 320 7.48 20.80 18.49
N LEU A 321 7.29 22.06 18.91
CA LEU A 321 6.43 22.42 20.05
C LEU A 321 4.93 22.29 19.75
N ALA A 322 4.54 22.25 18.49
CA ALA A 322 3.12 22.11 18.15
C ALA A 322 2.54 20.80 18.71
N TYR A 323 3.35 19.73 18.77
CA TYR A 323 2.94 18.45 19.37
C TYR A 323 2.67 18.57 20.86
N SER A 324 3.52 19.30 21.60
CA SER A 324 3.45 19.39 23.05
C SER A 324 2.21 20.13 23.58
N PHE A 325 1.56 20.93 22.74
CA PHE A 325 0.34 21.67 23.10
C PHE A 325 -0.95 20.82 23.02
N GLY A 326 -0.89 19.60 22.49
CA GLY A 326 -2.03 18.68 22.43
C GLY A 326 -2.05 17.68 23.58
N ASP A 327 -2.75 16.58 23.38
CA ASP A 327 -2.97 15.49 24.33
C ASP A 327 -1.84 14.43 24.36
N GLY A 328 -0.80 14.62 23.58
CA GLY A 328 0.25 13.60 23.37
C GLY A 328 -0.16 12.50 22.38
N LYS A 329 -1.38 12.54 21.83
CA LYS A 329 -1.92 11.57 20.89
C LYS A 329 -2.54 12.26 19.67
N VAL A 330 -3.84 12.07 19.48
CA VAL A 330 -4.57 12.50 18.27
C VAL A 330 -4.54 14.02 18.11
N THR A 331 -4.83 14.76 19.17
CA THR A 331 -4.85 16.23 19.13
C THR A 331 -3.47 16.80 18.85
N SER A 332 -2.41 16.23 19.47
CA SER A 332 -1.03 16.60 19.21
C SER A 332 -0.63 16.37 17.75
N CYS A 333 -1.00 15.21 17.18
CA CYS A 333 -0.76 14.91 15.78
C CYS A 333 -1.51 15.88 14.85
N GLN A 334 -2.76 16.22 15.20
CA GLN A 334 -3.56 17.18 14.42
C GLN A 334 -2.94 18.57 14.41
N TYR A 335 -2.39 19.04 15.55
CA TYR A 335 -1.69 20.33 15.60
C TYR A 335 -0.42 20.33 14.75
N MET A 336 0.29 19.21 14.71
CA MET A 336 1.44 19.04 13.82
C MET A 336 1.03 19.06 12.34
N VAL A 337 -0.04 18.35 11.97
CA VAL A 337 -0.59 18.36 10.60
C VAL A 337 -0.95 19.77 10.18
N ASP A 338 -1.69 20.51 11.05
CA ASP A 338 -2.06 21.91 10.78
C ASP A 338 -0.83 22.79 10.58
N ALA A 339 0.19 22.64 11.45
CA ALA A 339 1.40 23.45 11.38
C ALA A 339 2.24 23.17 10.13
N VAL A 340 2.38 21.89 9.75
CA VAL A 340 3.12 21.50 8.55
C VAL A 340 2.35 21.87 7.28
N SER A 341 1.03 21.63 7.23
CA SER A 341 0.21 22.09 6.11
C SER A 341 0.31 23.60 5.90
N ASN A 342 0.21 24.40 6.98
CA ASN A 342 0.38 25.85 6.88
C ASN A 342 1.79 26.25 6.40
N LEU A 343 2.84 25.56 6.85
CA LEU A 343 4.22 25.79 6.37
C LEU A 343 4.33 25.57 4.86
N PHE A 344 3.61 24.57 4.34
CA PHE A 344 3.57 24.19 2.94
C PHE A 344 2.39 24.85 2.17
N TYR A 345 2.00 26.07 2.52
CA TYR A 345 0.96 26.85 1.83
C TYR A 345 -0.39 26.14 1.73
N GLY A 346 -0.77 25.38 2.75
CA GLY A 346 -2.04 24.67 2.78
C GLY A 346 -2.06 23.38 1.97
N MET A 347 -0.90 22.81 1.62
CA MET A 347 -0.85 21.53 0.94
C MET A 347 -1.54 20.44 1.79
N PRO A 348 -2.40 19.61 1.18
CA PRO A 348 -3.16 18.61 1.91
C PRO A 348 -2.23 17.52 2.45
N ILE A 349 -2.56 17.00 3.63
CA ILE A 349 -1.90 15.87 4.27
C ILE A 349 -2.97 14.79 4.47
N ASN A 350 -2.78 13.62 3.85
CA ASN A 350 -3.77 12.53 3.83
C ASN A 350 -3.70 11.67 5.09
N GLY A 351 -2.55 11.63 5.77
CA GLY A 351 -2.40 10.83 6.97
C GLY A 351 -1.21 11.26 7.82
N TYR A 352 -1.16 10.72 9.03
CA TYR A 352 -0.01 10.90 9.91
C TYR A 352 0.33 9.61 10.66
N VAL A 353 1.60 9.49 11.02
CA VAL A 353 2.14 8.45 11.91
C VAL A 353 3.10 9.13 12.87
N ALA A 354 2.82 9.03 14.16
CA ALA A 354 3.72 9.44 15.23
C ALA A 354 4.22 8.17 15.95
N LEU A 355 5.52 8.02 16.04
CA LEU A 355 6.19 6.85 16.59
C LEU A 355 7.02 7.27 17.80
N ASN A 356 6.95 6.52 18.87
CA ASN A 356 7.89 6.69 19.98
C ASN A 356 9.25 6.04 19.65
N MET A 357 10.20 6.15 20.56
CA MET A 357 11.54 5.62 20.34
C MET A 357 11.59 4.09 20.28
N ASN A 358 10.71 3.37 21.01
CA ASN A 358 10.66 1.90 20.97
C ASN A 358 10.21 1.38 19.61
N ALA A 359 9.30 2.08 18.95
CA ALA A 359 8.85 1.73 17.61
C ALA A 359 10.00 1.61 16.61
N VAL A 360 11.03 2.46 16.71
CA VAL A 360 12.20 2.41 15.81
C VAL A 360 12.93 1.07 15.95
N ALA A 361 13.12 0.60 17.20
CA ALA A 361 13.75 -0.69 17.45
C ALA A 361 12.92 -1.85 16.91
N MET A 362 11.61 -1.84 17.17
CA MET A 362 10.67 -2.87 16.71
C MET A 362 10.60 -2.95 15.18
N ILE A 363 10.51 -1.80 14.51
CA ILE A 363 10.45 -1.71 13.05
C ILE A 363 11.75 -2.22 12.44
N ASN A 364 12.92 -1.84 13.01
CA ASN A 364 14.21 -2.31 12.53
C ASN A 364 14.33 -3.85 12.60
N ASP A 365 13.94 -4.43 13.71
CA ASP A 365 14.04 -5.89 13.92
C ASP A 365 13.02 -6.64 13.04
N ALA A 366 11.83 -6.09 12.85
CA ALA A 366 10.80 -6.68 12.01
C ALA A 366 11.21 -6.80 10.54
N VAL A 367 12.04 -5.87 10.03
CA VAL A 367 12.58 -5.95 8.66
C VAL A 367 13.88 -6.76 8.56
N GLY A 368 14.34 -7.34 9.68
CA GLY A 368 15.56 -8.16 9.75
C GLY A 368 16.85 -7.37 9.91
N GLY A 369 16.77 -6.13 10.39
CA GLY A 369 17.90 -5.24 10.64
C GLY A 369 18.33 -4.40 9.45
N VAL A 370 18.64 -3.14 9.69
CA VAL A 370 19.09 -2.17 8.68
C VAL A 370 20.60 -2.06 8.70
N THR A 371 21.24 -2.20 7.55
CA THR A 371 22.69 -2.04 7.44
C THR A 371 23.05 -0.59 7.15
N VAL A 372 23.95 -0.01 7.94
CA VAL A 372 24.44 1.36 7.79
C VAL A 372 25.96 1.41 7.75
N THR A 373 26.51 2.51 7.21
CA THR A 373 27.92 2.87 7.35
C THR A 373 28.03 4.00 8.37
N VAL A 374 28.79 3.80 9.42
CA VAL A 374 28.96 4.78 10.51
C VAL A 374 29.74 5.99 9.99
N PRO A 375 29.17 7.21 9.99
CA PRO A 375 29.78 8.37 9.34
C PRO A 375 30.85 9.07 10.17
N GLU A 376 30.86 8.86 11.48
CA GLU A 376 31.77 9.46 12.45
C GLU A 376 32.04 8.48 13.59
N ASP A 377 33.14 8.65 14.34
CA ASP A 377 33.39 7.79 15.50
C ASP A 377 32.35 8.01 16.59
N MET A 378 31.56 6.97 16.84
CA MET A 378 30.53 6.90 17.86
C MET A 378 30.73 5.70 18.82
N THR A 379 31.99 5.24 18.97
CA THR A 379 32.32 4.09 19.84
C THR A 379 31.95 4.29 21.30
N GLN A 380 31.79 5.53 21.75
CA GLN A 380 31.26 5.86 23.07
C GLN A 380 29.76 5.55 23.22
N VAL A 381 29.03 5.40 22.13
CA VAL A 381 27.60 5.04 22.11
C VAL A 381 27.40 3.54 21.98
N ASP A 382 28.15 2.93 21.07
CA ASP A 382 28.20 1.49 20.88
C ASP A 382 29.58 1.09 20.32
N PRO A 383 30.25 0.06 20.89
CA PRO A 383 31.59 -0.34 20.46
C PRO A 383 31.71 -0.70 18.98
N SER A 384 30.60 -1.07 18.31
CA SER A 384 30.58 -1.39 16.87
C SER A 384 30.54 -0.14 15.98
N PHE A 385 30.34 1.06 16.54
CA PHE A 385 30.15 2.30 15.79
C PHE A 385 31.48 3.06 15.56
N ALA A 386 32.51 2.37 15.13
CA ALA A 386 33.73 3.03 14.66
C ALA A 386 33.47 3.71 13.31
N GLU A 387 34.10 4.87 13.07
CA GLU A 387 33.99 5.59 11.79
C GLU A 387 34.30 4.68 10.60
N GLY A 388 33.45 4.68 9.57
CA GLY A 388 33.58 3.85 8.37
C GLY A 388 33.14 2.40 8.55
N ALA A 389 32.80 1.95 9.77
CA ALA A 389 32.31 0.60 9.99
C ALA A 389 30.93 0.38 9.32
N THR A 390 30.77 -0.80 8.70
CA THR A 390 29.46 -1.23 8.17
C THR A 390 28.82 -2.16 9.20
N VAL A 391 27.67 -1.76 9.72
CA VAL A 391 26.98 -2.46 10.82
C VAL A 391 25.55 -2.79 10.41
N ALA A 392 25.15 -4.06 10.53
CA ALA A 392 23.75 -4.46 10.50
C ALA A 392 23.17 -4.20 11.91
N LEU A 393 22.33 -3.20 12.01
CA LEU A 393 21.84 -2.70 13.29
C LEU A 393 20.79 -3.65 13.88
N THR A 394 20.96 -3.98 15.17
CA THR A 394 19.86 -4.46 16.00
C THR A 394 18.90 -3.31 16.33
N GLY A 395 17.72 -3.59 16.85
CA GLY A 395 16.75 -2.55 17.24
C GLY A 395 17.35 -1.51 18.20
N ASP A 396 18.06 -1.96 19.25
CA ASP A 396 18.75 -1.06 20.20
C ASP A 396 19.84 -0.21 19.52
N GLN A 397 20.59 -0.82 18.59
CA GLN A 397 21.60 -0.09 17.82
C GLN A 397 20.98 0.90 16.85
N ALA A 398 19.83 0.56 16.23
CA ALA A 398 19.10 1.48 15.35
C ALA A 398 18.61 2.71 16.10
N LEU A 399 18.08 2.51 17.31
CA LEU A 399 17.68 3.58 18.20
C LEU A 399 18.88 4.47 18.58
N LYS A 400 19.99 3.88 19.02
CA LYS A 400 21.23 4.61 19.36
C LYS A 400 21.77 5.39 18.16
N PHE A 401 21.83 4.77 16.98
CA PHE A 401 22.36 5.38 15.76
C PHE A 401 21.54 6.60 15.31
N THR A 402 20.22 6.52 15.38
CA THR A 402 19.31 7.58 14.92
C THR A 402 19.09 8.69 15.96
N ARG A 403 19.26 8.39 17.25
CA ARG A 403 19.00 9.33 18.36
C ARG A 403 20.23 10.12 18.80
N TYR A 404 21.41 9.51 18.72
CA TYR A 404 22.61 10.12 19.28
C TYR A 404 22.83 11.56 18.79
N ARG A 405 23.14 12.43 19.75
CA ARG A 405 23.53 13.83 19.51
C ARG A 405 24.65 14.20 20.46
N ASP A 406 25.75 14.69 19.93
CA ASP A 406 26.84 15.28 20.69
C ASP A 406 26.45 16.73 21.04
N THR A 407 25.90 16.93 22.23
CA THR A 407 25.41 18.25 22.68
C THR A 407 26.54 19.26 22.97
N GLU A 408 27.79 18.81 23.00
CA GLU A 408 28.95 19.69 23.18
C GLU A 408 29.40 20.35 21.87
N LYS A 409 28.94 19.82 20.72
CA LYS A 409 29.23 20.36 19.40
C LYS A 409 28.10 21.28 18.92
N ASP A 410 28.46 22.44 18.39
CA ASP A 410 27.54 23.33 17.69
C ASP A 410 26.99 22.62 16.44
N PHE A 411 25.72 22.84 16.14
CA PHE A 411 25.02 22.25 14.99
C PHE A 411 25.00 20.72 14.92
N SER A 412 25.16 20.03 16.04
CA SER A 412 25.13 18.56 16.15
C SER A 412 23.79 17.95 15.70
N ASN A 413 22.72 18.74 15.57
CA ASN A 413 21.46 18.31 14.96
C ASN A 413 21.64 17.91 13.48
N ASN A 414 22.54 18.56 12.75
CA ASN A 414 22.78 18.23 11.35
C ASN A 414 23.37 16.81 11.18
N SER A 415 24.36 16.44 12.00
CA SER A 415 24.91 15.06 11.99
C SER A 415 23.82 14.02 12.31
N ARG A 416 22.93 14.31 13.26
CA ARG A 416 21.80 13.44 13.57
C ARG A 416 20.86 13.31 12.36
N MET A 417 20.50 14.40 11.72
CA MET A 417 19.62 14.39 10.53
C MET A 417 20.23 13.60 9.38
N GLU A 418 21.54 13.70 9.13
CA GLU A 418 22.23 12.91 8.11
C GLU A 418 22.22 11.41 8.43
N ARG A 419 22.41 11.02 9.69
CA ARG A 419 22.30 9.61 10.11
C ARG A 419 20.86 9.10 9.96
N GLN A 420 19.86 9.89 10.35
CA GLN A 420 18.44 9.55 10.15
C GLN A 420 18.12 9.38 8.67
N LYS A 421 18.63 10.26 7.82
CA LYS A 421 18.49 10.15 6.36
C LYS A 421 19.10 8.84 5.83
N GLN A 422 20.34 8.53 6.21
CA GLN A 422 21.01 7.29 5.80
C GLN A 422 20.23 6.05 6.27
N TYR A 423 19.81 6.04 7.54
CA TYR A 423 19.01 4.96 8.10
C TYR A 423 17.73 4.76 7.31
N LEU A 424 17.00 5.84 7.03
CA LEU A 424 15.73 5.80 6.35
C LEU A 424 15.83 5.27 4.92
N VAL A 425 16.86 5.68 4.15
CA VAL A 425 17.12 5.15 2.79
C VAL A 425 17.33 3.64 2.84
N ASN A 426 18.20 3.20 3.75
CA ASN A 426 18.54 1.78 3.86
C ASN A 426 17.37 0.96 4.42
N PHE A 427 16.60 1.54 5.35
CA PHE A 427 15.36 0.96 5.89
C PHE A 427 14.34 0.71 4.78
N MET A 428 14.06 1.69 3.94
CA MET A 428 13.08 1.53 2.85
C MET A 428 13.45 0.38 1.91
N GLY A 429 14.73 0.28 1.52
CA GLY A 429 15.20 -0.84 0.70
C GLY A 429 15.06 -2.20 1.40
N GLN A 430 15.36 -2.25 2.70
CA GLN A 430 15.24 -3.47 3.50
C GLN A 430 13.78 -3.83 3.76
N ALA A 431 12.90 -2.84 4.03
CA ALA A 431 11.48 -3.03 4.26
C ALA A 431 10.78 -3.60 3.02
N VAL A 432 11.05 -3.05 1.83
CA VAL A 432 10.53 -3.59 0.56
C VAL A 432 10.95 -5.05 0.37
N LYS A 433 12.22 -5.38 0.65
CA LYS A 433 12.71 -6.75 0.56
C LYS A 433 12.02 -7.68 1.56
N ALA A 434 11.84 -7.24 2.80
CA ALA A 434 11.17 -8.00 3.85
C ALA A 434 9.68 -8.22 3.52
N MET A 435 8.97 -7.20 3.04
CA MET A 435 7.56 -7.30 2.62
C MET A 435 7.38 -8.21 1.41
N LYS A 436 8.30 -8.21 0.45
CA LYS A 436 8.28 -9.18 -0.68
C LYS A 436 8.49 -10.63 -0.21
N ALA A 437 9.23 -10.84 0.87
CA ALA A 437 9.42 -12.16 1.47
C ALA A 437 8.24 -12.59 2.36
N ASP A 438 7.60 -11.64 3.03
CA ASP A 438 6.43 -11.84 3.90
C ASP A 438 5.39 -10.73 3.69
N MET A 439 4.38 -11.02 2.89
CA MET A 439 3.27 -10.10 2.64
C MET A 439 2.38 -9.85 3.87
N GLY A 440 2.50 -10.64 4.93
CA GLY A 440 1.82 -10.42 6.22
C GLY A 440 2.53 -9.39 7.10
N LEU A 441 3.77 -9.02 6.78
CA LEU A 441 4.58 -8.09 7.57
C LEU A 441 3.90 -6.73 7.85
N PRO A 442 3.24 -6.05 6.90
CA PRO A 442 2.55 -4.79 7.19
C PRO A 442 1.45 -4.94 8.25
N VAL A 443 0.71 -6.05 8.21
CA VAL A 443 -0.37 -6.34 9.17
C VAL A 443 0.21 -6.61 10.56
N SER A 444 1.22 -7.48 10.66
CA SER A 444 1.85 -7.83 11.93
C SER A 444 2.56 -6.63 12.56
N LEU A 445 3.21 -5.80 11.75
CA LEU A 445 3.88 -4.58 12.19
C LEU A 445 2.87 -3.57 12.73
N TYR A 446 1.78 -3.32 12.01
CA TYR A 446 0.71 -2.43 12.46
C TYR A 446 0.16 -2.86 13.83
N GLN A 447 -0.08 -4.17 14.01
CA GLN A 447 -0.60 -4.71 15.28
C GLN A 447 0.42 -4.60 16.42
N SER A 448 1.70 -4.86 16.15
CA SER A 448 2.74 -4.79 17.17
C SER A 448 3.07 -3.38 17.64
N LEU A 449 2.84 -2.37 16.79
CA LEU A 449 3.13 -0.97 17.08
C LEU A 449 1.97 -0.20 17.74
N THR A 450 0.86 -0.86 18.06
CA THR A 450 -0.37 -0.19 18.51
C THR A 450 -0.14 0.70 19.75
N ASP A 451 0.73 0.29 20.68
CA ASP A 451 1.02 1.04 21.91
C ASP A 451 2.14 2.09 21.74
N ASP A 452 2.93 1.95 20.67
CA ASP A 452 4.10 2.77 20.36
C ASP A 452 3.86 3.73 19.18
N MET A 453 2.62 3.78 18.66
CA MET A 453 2.24 4.53 17.49
C MET A 453 0.91 5.26 17.68
N VAL A 454 0.86 6.51 17.24
CA VAL A 454 -0.41 7.23 17.02
C VAL A 454 -0.57 7.53 15.56
N THR A 455 -1.68 7.07 14.98
CA THR A 455 -1.96 7.26 13.56
C THR A 455 -3.46 7.41 13.30
N ASN A 456 -3.83 8.12 12.25
CA ASN A 456 -5.19 8.09 11.71
C ASN A 456 -5.35 7.05 10.59
N LEU A 457 -4.28 6.31 10.27
CA LEU A 457 -4.37 5.23 9.31
C LEU A 457 -5.05 4.02 9.94
N SER A 458 -6.08 3.53 9.30
CA SER A 458 -6.63 2.21 9.57
C SER A 458 -5.71 1.12 8.99
N LEU A 459 -5.92 -0.12 9.41
CA LEU A 459 -5.13 -1.26 8.93
C LEU A 459 -5.16 -1.40 7.41
N ASP A 460 -6.32 -1.19 6.78
CA ASP A 460 -6.51 -1.24 5.32
C ASP A 460 -5.71 -0.15 4.60
N ARG A 461 -5.73 1.09 5.10
CA ARG A 461 -4.90 2.20 4.58
C ARG A 461 -3.41 1.88 4.72
N SER A 462 -2.99 1.31 5.85
CA SER A 462 -1.59 0.95 6.09
C SER A 462 -1.11 -0.16 5.15
N VAL A 463 -1.94 -1.19 4.92
CA VAL A 463 -1.65 -2.27 3.96
C VAL A 463 -1.60 -1.72 2.53
N TYR A 464 -2.52 -0.83 2.16
CA TYR A 464 -2.50 -0.18 0.85
C TYR A 464 -1.20 0.59 0.63
N LEU A 465 -0.84 1.50 1.56
CA LEU A 465 0.39 2.30 1.47
C LEU A 465 1.66 1.45 1.41
N ALA A 466 1.75 0.42 2.26
CA ALA A 466 2.87 -0.51 2.24
C ALA A 466 3.00 -1.23 0.90
N THR A 467 1.88 -1.61 0.30
CA THR A 467 1.85 -2.29 -1.01
C THR A 467 2.28 -1.36 -2.14
N GLU A 468 1.76 -0.13 -2.17
CA GLU A 468 2.17 0.87 -3.17
C GLU A 468 3.67 1.17 -3.06
N ALA A 469 4.17 1.34 -1.83
CA ALA A 469 5.58 1.60 -1.58
C ALA A 469 6.53 0.50 -2.08
N MET A 470 6.06 -0.76 -2.18
CA MET A 470 6.89 -1.88 -2.69
C MET A 470 7.26 -1.74 -4.18
N ASP A 471 6.43 -1.06 -4.94
CA ASP A 471 6.60 -0.90 -6.38
C ASP A 471 7.16 0.49 -6.75
N MET A 472 7.22 1.41 -5.78
CA MET A 472 7.75 2.76 -5.96
C MET A 472 9.27 2.85 -5.78
N HIS A 473 9.86 3.81 -6.47
CA HIS A 473 11.29 4.12 -6.34
C HIS A 473 11.55 5.08 -5.18
N PHE A 474 12.49 4.68 -4.31
CA PHE A 474 12.99 5.53 -3.24
C PHE A 474 14.50 5.53 -3.24
N THR A 475 15.12 6.70 -3.35
CA THR A 475 16.58 6.88 -3.41
C THR A 475 17.04 7.95 -2.42
N ALA A 476 18.34 8.03 -2.19
CA ALA A 476 18.91 9.07 -1.35
C ALA A 476 18.57 10.49 -1.83
N ASP A 477 18.49 10.69 -3.15
CA ASP A 477 18.10 11.96 -3.77
C ASP A 477 16.62 12.30 -3.55
N GLY A 478 15.79 11.29 -3.23
CA GLY A 478 14.40 11.47 -2.83
C GLY A 478 14.22 12.05 -1.42
N ILE A 479 15.29 12.13 -0.60
CA ILE A 479 15.24 12.80 0.70
C ILE A 479 15.79 14.21 0.56
N VAL A 480 14.89 15.18 0.68
CA VAL A 480 15.18 16.61 0.54
C VAL A 480 15.04 17.28 1.90
N SER A 481 16.00 18.11 2.28
CA SER A 481 15.88 19.00 3.44
C SER A 481 15.47 20.41 2.99
N LEU A 482 14.66 21.09 3.79
CA LEU A 482 14.27 22.46 3.52
C LEU A 482 15.50 23.37 3.53
N LYS A 483 15.66 24.19 2.50
CA LYS A 483 16.68 25.23 2.47
C LYS A 483 16.31 26.29 3.50
N ALA A 484 17.21 26.55 4.45
CA ALA A 484 16.92 27.41 5.57
C ALA A 484 18.18 28.11 6.09
N LYS A 485 17.99 29.18 6.86
CA LYS A 485 19.04 29.86 7.62
C LYS A 485 18.84 29.58 9.10
N SER A 486 19.88 29.08 9.75
CA SER A 486 19.88 28.88 11.21
C SER A 486 20.38 30.14 11.92
N LYS A 487 19.76 30.46 13.04
CA LYS A 487 20.13 31.54 13.94
C LYS A 487 20.12 31.02 15.36
N LYS A 488 21.12 31.40 16.14
CA LYS A 488 21.16 31.08 17.58
C LYS A 488 20.07 31.90 18.30
N GLY A 489 19.08 31.20 18.86
CA GLY A 489 18.05 31.80 19.69
C GLY A 489 18.49 31.98 21.14
N SER A 490 17.60 32.44 21.99
CA SER A 490 17.88 32.65 23.41
C SER A 490 17.96 31.35 24.20
N VAL A 491 17.25 30.32 23.80
CA VAL A 491 17.15 28.99 24.44
C VAL A 491 17.51 27.88 23.47
N TYR A 492 16.95 27.92 22.28
CA TYR A 492 17.15 26.92 21.21
C TYR A 492 17.57 27.59 19.92
N ASP A 493 18.15 26.83 18.98
CA ASP A 493 18.42 27.29 17.64
C ASP A 493 17.09 27.55 16.90
N GLU A 494 17.06 28.61 16.11
CA GLU A 494 15.91 29.00 15.28
C GLU A 494 16.24 28.74 13.82
N VAL A 495 15.37 28.05 13.09
CA VAL A 495 15.54 27.71 11.68
C VAL A 495 14.48 28.46 10.86
N TYR A 496 14.93 29.32 9.97
CA TYR A 496 14.09 30.14 9.08
C TYR A 496 14.17 29.60 7.66
N VAL A 497 13.09 29.03 7.17
CA VAL A 497 13.01 28.46 5.82
C VAL A 497 13.10 29.59 4.79
N ASP A 498 13.83 29.35 3.70
CA ASP A 498 13.89 30.23 2.55
C ASP A 498 12.58 30.05 1.75
N ASP A 499 11.77 31.11 1.72
CA ASP A 499 10.42 31.08 1.18
C ASP A 499 10.39 30.78 -0.33
N ASP A 500 11.33 31.34 -1.10
CA ASP A 500 11.41 31.09 -2.54
C ASP A 500 11.83 29.65 -2.82
N ALA A 501 12.79 29.13 -2.07
CA ALA A 501 13.22 27.74 -2.22
C ALA A 501 12.13 26.74 -1.77
N LEU A 502 11.34 27.09 -0.75
CA LEU A 502 10.18 26.29 -0.34
C LEU A 502 9.11 26.28 -1.43
N TYR A 503 8.85 27.44 -2.02
CA TYR A 503 7.89 27.56 -3.10
C TYR A 503 8.31 26.73 -4.32
N ASP A 504 9.58 26.79 -4.73
CA ASP A 504 10.17 25.96 -5.77
C ASP A 504 9.99 24.46 -5.47
N LEU A 505 10.27 24.04 -4.22
CA LEU A 505 10.11 22.66 -3.78
C LEU A 505 8.65 22.19 -3.87
N ILE A 506 7.70 23.05 -3.48
CA ILE A 506 6.28 22.75 -3.56
C ILE A 506 5.87 22.56 -5.03
N ILE A 507 6.26 23.48 -5.92
CA ILE A 507 5.97 23.33 -7.36
C ILE A 507 6.51 22.01 -7.91
N GLN A 508 7.77 21.69 -7.64
CA GLN A 508 8.42 20.47 -8.14
C GLN A 508 7.86 19.18 -7.54
N THR A 509 7.20 19.26 -6.39
CA THR A 509 6.72 18.08 -5.67
C THR A 509 5.23 17.85 -5.85
N PHE A 510 4.42 18.92 -5.79
CA PHE A 510 2.96 18.83 -5.75
C PHE A 510 2.28 19.20 -7.06
N TYR A 511 3.02 19.72 -8.03
CA TYR A 511 2.46 20.19 -9.29
C TYR A 511 3.16 19.56 -10.48
N THR A 512 2.46 19.51 -11.61
CA THR A 512 2.98 19.08 -12.90
C THR A 512 2.88 20.22 -13.90
N GLU A 513 3.94 20.49 -14.68
CA GLU A 513 3.93 21.52 -15.72
C GLU A 513 2.91 21.17 -16.79
N GLU A 514 1.96 22.06 -17.06
CA GLU A 514 1.04 21.92 -18.18
C GLU A 514 1.78 22.20 -19.49
N GLN A 515 1.73 21.24 -20.41
CA GLN A 515 2.22 21.48 -21.76
C GLN A 515 1.32 22.55 -22.41
N SER A 516 1.89 23.67 -22.84
CA SER A 516 1.15 24.66 -23.62
C SER A 516 0.61 23.96 -24.88
N GLU A 517 -0.71 23.86 -25.00
CA GLU A 517 -1.35 23.54 -26.27
C GLU A 517 -1.06 24.67 -27.28
N GLY A 518 0.06 24.58 -27.97
CA GLY A 518 0.43 25.63 -28.91
C GLY A 518 1.77 25.40 -29.55
N GLU A 519 1.91 24.35 -30.35
CA GLU A 519 2.76 24.30 -31.55
C GLU A 519 2.53 22.99 -32.30
N SER A 520 1.28 22.76 -32.73
CA SER A 520 1.07 21.93 -33.92
C SER A 520 0.61 22.87 -35.03
N LYS A 521 1.57 23.36 -35.78
CA LYS A 521 1.35 23.84 -37.14
C LYS A 521 1.65 22.74 -38.13
#